data_c51ec0035d5e3658909f5c3c3b0553dd
#
_entry.id   c51ec0035d5e3658909f5c3c3b0553dd
#
_cell.length_a   1.000
_cell.length_b   1.000
_cell.length_c   1.000
_cell.angle_alpha   90.00
_cell.angle_beta   90.00
_cell.angle_gamma   90.00
#
_symmetry.space_group_name_H-M   'P 1'
#
loop_
_entity.id
_entity.type
_entity.pdbx_description
1 polymer ?
#
loop_
_entity_poly.entity_id
_entity_poly.type
_entity_poly.pdbx_seq_one_letter_code
_entity_poly.pdbx_strand_id
1 'polypeptide(L)'
;MVVPGNNKKNSTGALLSVQDLRVHFELRKFGFGHAGYVRAVDGVSFELKHGASIAIVGESGCGKTSLMKTILALYKPTSGQVIFDGKDLSTLKGADLKAYRSEVGFVQQDPYGALPPFMTVQRILEEPLTINGVKDKEERLERISKVLEEVKMTPVNEFLPKFPHQLSGGQQQRIVIARAMILNPKLLVADEPVSMLDASVRVEILKLLSGLQEKHNLAVIYVTHDLSTVRYFSERIFVMYAGQVIEKGQVDLLVNNPLHPYTYALLQGTSDPDAHNATVMKEVPPGEPPSLVNPPSGCRFHPRCPRIIKGLCEVKVPPEFEPVPGQLTACWLYE
;
A
#
# COMPACT_ATOMS: atom_id res chain seq x y z
N MET A 1 -38.48 -25.18 -12.90
CA MET A 1 -37.27 -24.56 -13.51
C MET A 1 -36.31 -24.26 -12.39
N VAL A 2 -35.23 -25.03 -12.31
CA VAL A 2 -34.21 -24.93 -11.25
C VAL A 2 -33.18 -23.91 -11.71
N VAL A 3 -33.00 -22.83 -10.95
CA VAL A 3 -31.95 -21.83 -11.18
C VAL A 3 -30.61 -22.47 -10.81
N PRO A 4 -29.59 -22.45 -11.68
CA PRO A 4 -28.28 -23.03 -11.33
C PRO A 4 -27.60 -22.16 -10.28
N GLY A 5 -27.26 -22.79 -9.15
CA GLY A 5 -26.52 -22.20 -8.06
C GLY A 5 -25.15 -21.73 -8.51
N ASN A 6 -24.83 -20.50 -8.14
CA ASN A 6 -23.56 -19.83 -8.36
C ASN A 6 -22.48 -20.56 -7.53
N ASN A 7 -21.65 -21.37 -8.19
CA ASN A 7 -20.52 -22.08 -7.60
C ASN A 7 -19.44 -21.06 -7.20
N LYS A 8 -19.51 -20.52 -5.97
CA LYS A 8 -18.37 -19.86 -5.34
C LYS A 8 -17.27 -20.90 -5.19
N LYS A 9 -16.31 -20.93 -6.11
CA LYS A 9 -15.03 -21.59 -5.88
C LYS A 9 -14.36 -20.90 -4.69
N ASN A 10 -14.44 -21.51 -3.52
CA ASN A 10 -13.60 -21.19 -2.38
C ASN A 10 -12.15 -21.50 -2.79
N SER A 11 -11.45 -20.50 -3.29
CA SER A 11 -10.00 -20.59 -3.45
C SER A 11 -9.36 -20.45 -2.07
N THR A 12 -8.91 -21.56 -1.50
CA THR A 12 -8.22 -21.65 -0.19
C THR A 12 -6.78 -21.13 -0.24
N GLY A 13 -6.37 -20.46 -1.32
CA GLY A 13 -5.02 -19.94 -1.56
C GLY A 13 -4.88 -18.43 -1.36
N ALA A 14 -3.64 -17.95 -1.27
CA ALA A 14 -3.33 -16.53 -1.28
C ALA A 14 -3.64 -15.92 -2.67
N LEU A 15 -4.27 -14.73 -2.70
CA LEU A 15 -4.43 -13.95 -3.94
C LEU A 15 -3.10 -13.38 -4.40
N LEU A 16 -2.31 -12.85 -3.46
CA LEU A 16 -0.99 -12.29 -3.70
C LEU A 16 0.01 -12.97 -2.76
N SER A 17 1.13 -13.45 -3.31
CA SER A 17 2.27 -13.96 -2.55
C SER A 17 3.53 -13.25 -3.01
N VAL A 18 4.20 -12.59 -2.08
CA VAL A 18 5.50 -11.93 -2.27
C VAL A 18 6.55 -12.78 -1.56
N GLN A 19 7.59 -13.22 -2.28
CA GLN A 19 8.56 -14.19 -1.79
C GLN A 19 10.00 -13.67 -1.99
N ASP A 20 10.71 -13.42 -0.89
CA ASP A 20 12.10 -12.90 -0.83
C ASP A 20 12.36 -11.79 -1.86
N LEU A 21 11.40 -10.87 -1.96
CA LEU A 21 11.42 -9.83 -2.99
C LEU A 21 12.56 -8.85 -2.76
N ARG A 22 13.38 -8.65 -3.80
CA ARG A 22 14.42 -7.64 -3.84
C ARG A 22 14.26 -6.74 -5.05
N VAL A 23 14.37 -5.44 -4.80
CA VAL A 23 14.32 -4.41 -5.84
C VAL A 23 15.48 -3.46 -5.61
N HIS A 24 16.49 -3.58 -6.46
CA HIS A 24 17.69 -2.80 -6.40
C HIS A 24 17.80 -1.95 -7.66
N PHE A 25 18.07 -0.65 -7.50
CA PHE A 25 18.27 0.28 -8.61
C PHE A 25 19.76 0.57 -8.76
N GLU A 26 20.29 0.41 -9.97
CA GLU A 26 21.68 0.78 -10.28
C GLU A 26 21.84 2.30 -10.25
N LEU A 27 22.81 2.77 -9.48
CA LEU A 27 23.29 4.15 -9.53
C LEU A 27 24.45 4.28 -10.50
N ARG A 28 24.36 5.24 -11.40
CA ARG A 28 25.43 5.54 -12.37
C ARG A 28 26.05 6.90 -12.08
N LYS A 29 27.37 6.94 -12.03
CA LYS A 29 28.15 8.18 -11.89
C LYS A 29 28.33 8.80 -13.29
N PHE A 30 27.92 10.06 -13.47
CA PHE A 30 27.98 10.77 -14.75
C PHE A 30 27.35 10.01 -15.95
N GLY A 31 26.36 9.15 -15.70
CA GLY A 31 25.68 8.39 -16.74
C GLY A 31 26.41 7.11 -17.24
N PHE A 32 27.67 6.93 -16.95
CA PHE A 32 28.48 5.80 -17.50
C PHE A 32 29.17 4.93 -16.46
N GLY A 33 29.48 5.45 -15.27
CA GLY A 33 30.20 4.71 -14.23
C GLY A 33 29.24 4.08 -13.21
N HIS A 34 29.46 2.80 -12.85
CA HIS A 34 28.75 2.17 -11.74
C HIS A 34 29.12 2.86 -10.42
N ALA A 35 28.10 3.31 -9.65
CA ALA A 35 28.29 4.00 -8.37
C ALA A 35 27.71 3.21 -7.16
N GLY A 36 27.03 2.09 -7.43
CA GLY A 36 26.42 1.24 -6.42
C GLY A 36 24.97 0.89 -6.74
N TYR A 37 24.30 0.26 -5.78
CA TYR A 37 22.88 -0.10 -5.87
C TYR A 37 22.09 0.50 -4.73
N VAL A 38 20.96 1.12 -5.04
CA VAL A 38 19.93 1.48 -4.04
C VAL A 38 19.13 0.22 -3.74
N ARG A 39 19.25 -0.33 -2.54
CA ARG A 39 18.51 -1.53 -2.09
C ARG A 39 17.13 -1.12 -1.56
N ALA A 40 16.26 -0.72 -2.46
CA ALA A 40 14.96 -0.14 -2.10
C ALA A 40 14.01 -1.14 -1.44
N VAL A 41 14.04 -2.40 -1.85
CA VAL A 41 13.37 -3.54 -1.20
C VAL A 41 14.40 -4.67 -1.09
N ASP A 42 14.52 -5.29 0.07
CA ASP A 42 15.58 -6.27 0.32
C ASP A 42 15.10 -7.41 1.23
N GLY A 43 14.52 -8.45 0.60
CA GLY A 43 14.09 -9.67 1.27
C GLY A 43 12.68 -9.60 1.88
N VAL A 44 11.74 -8.90 1.23
CA VAL A 44 10.36 -8.79 1.72
C VAL A 44 9.54 -10.01 1.32
N SER A 45 8.85 -10.61 2.30
CA SER A 45 7.94 -11.76 2.08
C SER A 45 6.64 -11.60 2.85
N PHE A 46 5.51 -11.80 2.16
CA PHE A 46 4.18 -11.86 2.77
C PHE A 46 3.15 -12.46 1.83
N GLU A 47 2.01 -12.85 2.40
CA GLU A 47 0.83 -13.30 1.67
C GLU A 47 -0.39 -12.47 2.00
N LEU A 48 -1.25 -12.26 0.99
CA LEU A 48 -2.53 -11.58 1.10
C LEU A 48 -3.63 -12.46 0.50
N LYS A 49 -4.65 -12.74 1.28
CA LYS A 49 -5.82 -13.51 0.85
C LYS A 49 -6.86 -12.61 0.20
N HIS A 50 -7.81 -13.22 -0.52
CA HIS A 50 -8.99 -12.50 -0.99
C HIS A 50 -9.75 -11.86 0.19
N GLY A 51 -10.21 -10.64 0.01
CA GLY A 51 -10.96 -9.90 1.03
C GLY A 51 -10.15 -9.40 2.23
N ALA A 52 -8.88 -9.84 2.37
CA ALA A 52 -8.03 -9.41 3.47
C ALA A 52 -7.37 -8.04 3.20
N SER A 53 -7.00 -7.35 4.29
CA SER A 53 -6.29 -6.09 4.21
C SER A 53 -4.97 -6.12 4.98
N ILE A 54 -3.94 -5.50 4.40
CA ILE A 54 -2.67 -5.26 5.06
C ILE A 54 -2.27 -3.80 4.96
N ALA A 55 -1.70 -3.26 6.03
CA ALA A 55 -1.03 -1.98 6.01
C ALA A 55 0.48 -2.15 5.90
N ILE A 56 1.12 -1.30 5.09
CA ILE A 56 2.57 -1.19 4.99
C ILE A 56 2.95 0.21 5.47
N VAL A 57 3.66 0.28 6.60
CA VAL A 57 4.00 1.55 7.26
C VAL A 57 5.50 1.73 7.39
N GLY A 58 5.95 2.98 7.55
CA GLY A 58 7.35 3.33 7.76
C GLY A 58 7.65 4.75 7.32
N GLU A 59 8.83 5.26 7.69
CA GLU A 59 9.32 6.60 7.30
C GLU A 59 9.41 6.76 5.77
N SER A 60 9.43 8.03 5.31
CA SER A 60 9.65 8.33 3.89
C SER A 60 11.00 7.74 3.43
N GLY A 61 11.02 7.21 2.20
CA GLY A 61 12.24 6.60 1.64
C GLY A 61 12.56 5.18 2.11
N CYS A 62 11.77 4.54 3.02
CA CYS A 62 12.07 3.19 3.49
C CYS A 62 11.78 2.06 2.47
N GLY A 63 11.24 2.37 1.27
CA GLY A 63 11.04 1.38 0.20
C GLY A 63 9.58 1.03 -0.12
N LYS A 64 8.59 1.54 0.60
CA LYS A 64 7.15 1.27 0.41
C LYS A 64 6.68 1.46 -1.05
N THR A 65 6.99 2.63 -1.62
CA THR A 65 6.63 2.95 -3.01
C THR A 65 7.29 2.01 -4.02
N SER A 66 8.54 1.56 -3.78
CA SER A 66 9.21 0.60 -4.66
C SER A 66 8.57 -0.79 -4.58
N LEU A 67 8.23 -1.25 -3.37
CA LEU A 67 7.48 -2.49 -3.16
C LEU A 67 6.13 -2.44 -3.89
N MET A 68 5.36 -1.38 -3.67
CA MET A 68 4.07 -1.17 -4.31
C MET A 68 4.17 -1.14 -5.84
N LYS A 69 5.11 -0.36 -6.42
CA LYS A 69 5.31 -0.29 -7.87
C LYS A 69 5.72 -1.63 -8.47
N THR A 70 6.39 -2.48 -7.71
CA THR A 70 6.71 -3.84 -8.15
C THR A 70 5.48 -4.74 -8.14
N ILE A 71 4.62 -4.64 -7.13
CA ILE A 71 3.32 -5.32 -7.10
C ILE A 71 2.42 -4.84 -8.25
N LEU A 72 2.44 -3.57 -8.61
CA LEU A 72 1.72 -3.03 -9.77
C LEU A 72 2.35 -3.43 -11.12
N ALA A 73 3.38 -4.27 -11.12
CA ALA A 73 4.15 -4.66 -12.31
C ALA A 73 4.67 -3.45 -13.12
N LEU A 74 5.05 -2.36 -12.42
CA LEU A 74 5.72 -1.18 -12.98
C LEU A 74 7.24 -1.32 -12.87
N TYR A 75 7.72 -1.99 -11.81
CA TYR A 75 9.13 -2.34 -11.65
C TYR A 75 9.32 -3.85 -11.72
N LYS A 76 10.45 -4.27 -12.29
CA LYS A 76 10.85 -5.67 -12.28
C LYS A 76 11.63 -5.97 -11.00
N PRO A 77 11.40 -7.12 -10.36
CA PRO A 77 12.25 -7.59 -9.26
C PRO A 77 13.69 -7.77 -9.71
N THR A 78 14.66 -7.50 -8.85
CA THR A 78 16.05 -7.90 -9.02
C THR A 78 16.20 -9.39 -8.71
N SER A 79 15.52 -9.86 -7.66
CA SER A 79 15.35 -11.28 -7.31
C SER A 79 14.10 -11.47 -6.47
N GLY A 80 13.76 -12.73 -6.20
CA GLY A 80 12.48 -13.08 -5.56
C GLY A 80 11.33 -13.09 -6.56
N GLN A 81 10.12 -13.27 -6.06
CA GLN A 81 8.92 -13.43 -6.88
C GLN A 81 7.72 -12.68 -6.32
N VAL A 82 6.85 -12.23 -7.23
CA VAL A 82 5.50 -11.74 -6.90
C VAL A 82 4.51 -12.59 -7.69
N ILE A 83 3.73 -13.38 -6.98
CA ILE A 83 2.74 -14.31 -7.55
C ILE A 83 1.35 -13.75 -7.27
N PHE A 84 0.55 -13.55 -8.31
CA PHE A 84 -0.83 -13.09 -8.23
C PHE A 84 -1.76 -14.11 -8.86
N ASP A 85 -2.73 -14.60 -8.10
CA ASP A 85 -3.70 -15.63 -8.54
C ASP A 85 -3.00 -16.84 -9.21
N GLY A 86 -1.87 -17.27 -8.60
CA GLY A 86 -1.03 -18.38 -9.07
C GLY A 86 -0.09 -18.06 -10.23
N LYS A 87 -0.02 -16.82 -10.74
CA LYS A 87 0.84 -16.40 -11.84
C LYS A 87 1.98 -15.52 -11.38
N ASP A 88 3.22 -15.82 -11.74
CA ASP A 88 4.38 -14.97 -11.48
C ASP A 88 4.35 -13.72 -12.38
N LEU A 89 4.33 -12.53 -11.77
CA LEU A 89 4.26 -11.25 -12.48
C LEU A 89 5.47 -11.00 -13.39
N SER A 90 6.63 -11.57 -13.07
CA SER A 90 7.86 -11.42 -13.88
C SER A 90 7.74 -12.02 -15.26
N THR A 91 6.83 -13.00 -15.42
CA THR A 91 6.59 -13.74 -16.68
C THR A 91 5.53 -13.08 -17.56
N LEU A 92 4.71 -12.18 -17.00
CA LEU A 92 3.57 -11.58 -17.71
C LEU A 92 4.03 -10.60 -18.78
N LYS A 93 3.45 -10.71 -19.98
CA LYS A 93 3.70 -9.81 -21.12
C LYS A 93 2.40 -9.60 -21.92
N GLY A 94 2.37 -8.52 -22.70
CA GLY A 94 1.28 -8.26 -23.66
C GLY A 94 -0.11 -8.36 -23.03
N ALA A 95 -0.93 -9.29 -23.53
CA ALA A 95 -2.31 -9.48 -23.10
C ALA A 95 -2.42 -9.92 -21.64
N ASP A 96 -1.52 -10.81 -21.15
CA ASP A 96 -1.55 -11.30 -19.78
C ASP A 96 -1.23 -10.17 -18.78
N LEU A 97 -0.25 -9.30 -19.10
CA LEU A 97 0.06 -8.14 -18.29
C LEU A 97 -1.10 -7.13 -18.27
N LYS A 98 -1.78 -6.96 -19.40
CA LYS A 98 -2.99 -6.12 -19.49
C LYS A 98 -4.13 -6.70 -18.63
N ALA A 99 -4.35 -8.01 -18.70
CA ALA A 99 -5.35 -8.71 -17.88
C ALA A 99 -5.04 -8.54 -16.38
N TYR A 100 -3.77 -8.74 -15.97
CA TYR A 100 -3.34 -8.47 -14.59
C TYR A 100 -3.67 -7.05 -14.15
N ARG A 101 -3.31 -6.04 -14.97
CA ARG A 101 -3.55 -4.63 -14.64
C ARG A 101 -5.03 -4.26 -14.57
N SER A 102 -5.91 -5.00 -15.21
CA SER A 102 -7.36 -4.81 -15.07
C SER A 102 -7.92 -5.40 -13.77
N GLU A 103 -7.19 -6.35 -13.16
CA GLU A 103 -7.56 -6.96 -11.88
C GLU A 103 -6.95 -6.24 -10.66
N VAL A 104 -6.15 -5.19 -10.88
CA VAL A 104 -5.50 -4.41 -9.81
C VAL A 104 -5.86 -2.94 -9.93
N GLY A 105 -6.57 -2.42 -8.94
CA GLY A 105 -6.85 -1.00 -8.79
C GLY A 105 -5.69 -0.28 -8.08
N PHE A 106 -5.44 0.97 -8.47
CA PHE A 106 -4.43 1.80 -7.84
C PHE A 106 -4.98 3.18 -7.46
N VAL A 107 -4.91 3.50 -6.17
CA VAL A 107 -5.24 4.81 -5.62
C VAL A 107 -3.95 5.53 -5.26
N GLN A 108 -3.70 6.67 -5.92
CA GLN A 108 -2.49 7.46 -5.75
C GLN A 108 -2.63 8.44 -4.59
N GLN A 109 -1.49 8.85 -4.04
CA GLN A 109 -1.38 9.80 -2.92
C GLN A 109 -1.93 11.19 -3.26
N ASP A 110 -1.60 11.71 -4.45
CA ASP A 110 -1.99 13.04 -4.90
C ASP A 110 -3.20 12.95 -5.86
N PRO A 111 -4.41 13.33 -5.42
CA PRO A 111 -5.58 13.32 -6.29
C PRO A 111 -5.50 14.38 -7.41
N TYR A 112 -4.79 15.49 -7.17
CA TYR A 112 -4.65 16.56 -8.17
C TYR A 112 -3.75 16.13 -9.34
N GLY A 113 -2.66 15.42 -9.05
CA GLY A 113 -1.79 14.85 -10.08
C GLY A 113 -2.31 13.58 -10.72
N ALA A 114 -3.25 12.87 -10.06
CA ALA A 114 -3.79 11.61 -10.56
C ALA A 114 -4.83 11.79 -11.65
N LEU A 115 -5.56 12.91 -11.68
CA LEU A 115 -6.66 13.16 -12.62
C LEU A 115 -6.22 14.10 -13.75
N PRO A 116 -6.40 13.70 -15.03
CA PRO A 116 -6.11 14.58 -16.16
C PRO A 116 -6.96 15.87 -16.12
N PRO A 117 -6.37 17.07 -16.02
CA PRO A 117 -7.11 18.30 -15.75
C PRO A 117 -8.05 18.74 -16.90
N PHE A 118 -7.78 18.25 -18.11
CA PHE A 118 -8.53 18.61 -19.33
C PHE A 118 -9.60 17.56 -19.73
N MET A 119 -9.83 16.56 -18.89
CA MET A 119 -10.87 15.55 -19.09
C MET A 119 -11.99 15.74 -18.09
N THR A 120 -13.23 15.52 -18.53
CA THR A 120 -14.39 15.47 -17.64
C THR A 120 -14.34 14.19 -16.80
N VAL A 121 -15.05 14.18 -15.66
CA VAL A 121 -15.22 12.99 -14.81
C VAL A 121 -15.69 11.78 -15.63
N GLN A 122 -16.69 11.97 -16.48
CA GLN A 122 -17.16 10.91 -17.38
C GLN A 122 -16.01 10.33 -18.20
N ARG A 123 -15.23 11.17 -18.87
CA ARG A 123 -14.14 10.72 -19.74
C ARG A 123 -13.01 10.03 -18.97
N ILE A 124 -12.69 10.52 -17.77
CA ILE A 124 -11.69 9.91 -16.87
C ILE A 124 -12.11 8.48 -16.48
N LEU A 125 -13.40 8.25 -16.20
CA LEU A 125 -13.91 6.94 -15.82
C LEU A 125 -14.19 6.04 -17.04
N GLU A 126 -14.47 6.61 -18.19
CA GLU A 126 -14.71 5.88 -19.44
C GLU A 126 -13.40 5.30 -20.04
N GLU A 127 -12.27 5.99 -19.84
CA GLU A 127 -10.97 5.62 -20.41
C GLU A 127 -10.55 4.18 -20.07
N PRO A 128 -10.52 3.74 -18.79
CA PRO A 128 -10.16 2.36 -18.43
C PRO A 128 -11.08 1.32 -19.09
N LEU A 129 -12.37 1.59 -19.18
CA LEU A 129 -13.35 0.70 -19.82
C LEU A 129 -13.06 0.55 -21.32
N THR A 130 -12.80 1.67 -21.99
CA THR A 130 -12.48 1.70 -23.42
C THR A 130 -11.19 0.95 -23.73
N ILE A 131 -10.12 1.19 -22.93
CA ILE A 131 -8.85 0.49 -23.05
C ILE A 131 -9.03 -1.03 -22.89
N ASN A 132 -9.93 -1.45 -22.00
CA ASN A 132 -10.21 -2.87 -21.75
C ASN A 132 -11.28 -3.47 -22.66
N GLY A 133 -11.71 -2.74 -23.70
CA GLY A 133 -12.50 -3.28 -24.80
C GLY A 133 -14.02 -3.26 -24.58
N VAL A 134 -14.52 -2.51 -23.61
CA VAL A 134 -15.96 -2.26 -23.42
C VAL A 134 -16.40 -1.29 -24.51
N LYS A 135 -17.01 -1.80 -25.60
CA LYS A 135 -17.36 -1.01 -26.81
C LYS A 135 -18.70 -0.28 -26.68
N ASP A 136 -19.64 -0.88 -25.97
CA ASP A 136 -20.96 -0.32 -25.79
C ASP A 136 -20.97 0.93 -24.91
N LYS A 137 -21.55 2.01 -25.38
CA LYS A 137 -21.63 3.29 -24.69
C LYS A 137 -22.60 3.25 -23.51
N GLU A 138 -23.70 2.54 -23.63
CA GLU A 138 -24.73 2.41 -22.61
C GLU A 138 -24.15 1.60 -21.43
N GLU A 139 -23.48 0.49 -21.72
CA GLU A 139 -22.78 -0.32 -20.72
C GLU A 139 -21.72 0.51 -19.98
N ARG A 140 -20.92 1.33 -20.69
CA ARG A 140 -19.92 2.20 -20.03
C ARG A 140 -20.59 3.20 -19.10
N LEU A 141 -21.66 3.85 -19.55
CA LEU A 141 -22.37 4.84 -18.73
C LEU A 141 -23.02 4.21 -17.49
N GLU A 142 -23.61 3.02 -17.64
CA GLU A 142 -24.15 2.26 -16.50
C GLU A 142 -23.08 1.95 -15.46
N ARG A 143 -21.92 1.43 -15.90
CA ARG A 143 -20.77 1.13 -14.99
C ARG A 143 -20.24 2.40 -14.33
N ILE A 144 -20.15 3.51 -15.06
CA ILE A 144 -19.72 4.81 -14.52
C ILE A 144 -20.72 5.30 -13.47
N SER A 145 -22.01 5.24 -13.76
CA SER A 145 -23.05 5.67 -12.82
C SER A 145 -22.99 4.86 -11.54
N LYS A 146 -22.89 3.54 -11.66
CA LYS A 146 -22.81 2.63 -10.52
C LYS A 146 -21.60 2.92 -9.64
N VAL A 147 -20.40 3.09 -10.21
CA VAL A 147 -19.20 3.36 -9.41
C VAL A 147 -19.24 4.75 -8.77
N LEU A 148 -19.83 5.76 -9.42
CA LEU A 148 -20.03 7.09 -8.83
C LEU A 148 -20.98 7.04 -7.62
N GLU A 149 -22.06 6.27 -7.71
CA GLU A 149 -22.96 6.03 -6.56
C GLU A 149 -22.23 5.33 -5.42
N GLU A 150 -21.40 4.31 -5.72
CA GLU A 150 -20.62 3.59 -4.73
C GLU A 150 -19.62 4.49 -3.99
N VAL A 151 -19.01 5.45 -4.68
CA VAL A 151 -18.12 6.44 -4.04
C VAL A 151 -18.87 7.67 -3.51
N LYS A 152 -20.20 7.62 -3.44
CA LYS A 152 -21.08 8.69 -2.90
C LYS A 152 -20.94 10.02 -3.65
N MET A 153 -20.81 9.95 -4.99
CA MET A 153 -20.81 11.10 -5.89
C MET A 153 -22.20 11.21 -6.54
N THR A 154 -23.18 11.67 -5.77
CA THR A 154 -24.59 11.76 -6.19
C THR A 154 -25.13 13.20 -6.00
N PRO A 155 -26.01 13.68 -6.91
CA PRO A 155 -26.56 12.99 -8.08
C PRO A 155 -25.53 12.88 -9.23
N VAL A 156 -25.44 11.71 -9.86
CA VAL A 156 -24.40 11.37 -10.84
C VAL A 156 -24.31 12.38 -11.98
N ASN A 157 -25.45 12.81 -12.52
CA ASN A 157 -25.54 13.73 -13.67
C ASN A 157 -24.90 15.10 -13.42
N GLU A 158 -24.78 15.52 -12.15
CA GLU A 158 -24.10 16.78 -11.81
C GLU A 158 -22.57 16.66 -11.87
N PHE A 159 -22.04 15.45 -11.70
CA PHE A 159 -20.59 15.22 -11.64
C PHE A 159 -20.00 14.82 -12.98
N LEU A 160 -20.74 14.11 -13.83
CA LEU A 160 -20.27 13.62 -15.14
C LEU A 160 -19.61 14.71 -16.02
N PRO A 161 -20.20 15.93 -16.19
CA PRO A 161 -19.62 16.96 -17.04
C PRO A 161 -18.52 17.78 -16.37
N LYS A 162 -18.32 17.64 -15.04
CA LYS A 162 -17.34 18.44 -14.31
C LYS A 162 -15.91 18.03 -14.63
N PHE A 163 -15.02 19.01 -14.57
CA PHE A 163 -13.57 18.81 -14.66
C PHE A 163 -12.98 18.69 -13.24
N PRO A 164 -11.78 18.08 -13.05
CA PRO A 164 -11.15 17.96 -11.75
C PRO A 164 -11.03 19.26 -10.97
N HIS A 165 -10.68 20.36 -11.61
CA HIS A 165 -10.52 21.67 -10.96
C HIS A 165 -11.85 22.26 -10.42
N GLN A 166 -13.00 21.70 -10.79
CA GLN A 166 -14.33 22.10 -10.28
C GLN A 166 -14.78 21.26 -9.06
N LEU A 167 -13.92 20.36 -8.59
CA LEU A 167 -14.19 19.45 -7.49
C LEU A 167 -13.33 19.79 -6.27
N SER A 168 -13.87 19.58 -5.07
CA SER A 168 -13.09 19.64 -3.84
C SER A 168 -12.05 18.49 -3.77
N GLY A 169 -11.01 18.62 -2.93
CA GLY A 169 -10.00 17.56 -2.77
C GLY A 169 -10.60 16.21 -2.41
N GLY A 170 -11.57 16.16 -1.50
CA GLY A 170 -12.29 14.93 -1.14
C GLY A 170 -13.12 14.36 -2.29
N GLN A 171 -13.74 15.21 -3.12
CA GLN A 171 -14.45 14.78 -4.33
C GLN A 171 -13.47 14.24 -5.38
N GLN A 172 -12.34 14.89 -5.59
CA GLN A 172 -11.30 14.38 -6.50
C GLN A 172 -10.79 13.02 -6.04
N GLN A 173 -10.55 12.84 -4.74
CA GLN A 173 -10.13 11.54 -4.20
C GLN A 173 -11.19 10.45 -4.43
N ARG A 174 -12.47 10.78 -4.29
CA ARG A 174 -13.57 9.84 -4.63
C ARG A 174 -13.54 9.46 -6.10
N ILE A 175 -13.23 10.38 -7.01
CA ILE A 175 -13.07 10.06 -8.46
C ILE A 175 -11.84 9.19 -8.70
N VAL A 176 -10.72 9.41 -8.01
CA VAL A 176 -9.53 8.54 -8.08
C VAL A 176 -9.89 7.12 -7.64
N ILE A 177 -10.63 6.98 -6.53
CA ILE A 177 -11.11 5.68 -6.05
C ILE A 177 -12.08 5.05 -7.06
N ALA A 178 -13.04 5.82 -7.60
CA ALA A 178 -13.96 5.34 -8.63
C ALA A 178 -13.22 4.81 -9.86
N ARG A 179 -12.19 5.53 -10.33
CA ARG A 179 -11.33 5.11 -11.45
C ARG A 179 -10.57 3.83 -11.15
N ALA A 180 -10.10 3.64 -9.92
CA ALA A 180 -9.43 2.40 -9.50
C ALA A 180 -10.41 1.21 -9.44
N MET A 181 -11.68 1.46 -9.11
CA MET A 181 -12.73 0.44 -8.94
C MET A 181 -13.51 0.10 -10.21
N ILE A 182 -13.45 0.92 -11.27
CA ILE A 182 -14.32 0.83 -12.46
C ILE A 182 -14.23 -0.51 -13.21
N LEU A 183 -13.11 -1.20 -13.10
CA LEU A 183 -12.87 -2.52 -13.70
C LEU A 183 -13.20 -3.68 -12.76
N ASN A 184 -13.73 -3.42 -11.56
CA ASN A 184 -13.99 -4.41 -10.50
C ASN A 184 -12.73 -5.24 -10.17
N PRO A 185 -11.66 -4.60 -9.68
CA PRO A 185 -10.40 -5.26 -9.39
C PRO A 185 -10.55 -6.30 -8.26
N LYS A 186 -9.62 -7.26 -8.19
CA LYS A 186 -9.48 -8.22 -7.07
C LYS A 186 -8.57 -7.67 -5.97
N LEU A 187 -7.62 -6.80 -6.35
CA LEU A 187 -6.65 -6.17 -5.45
C LEU A 187 -6.71 -4.65 -5.61
N LEU A 188 -6.75 -3.93 -4.50
CA LEU A 188 -6.59 -2.49 -4.45
C LEU A 188 -5.27 -2.16 -3.75
N VAL A 189 -4.41 -1.39 -4.41
CA VAL A 189 -3.23 -0.80 -3.81
C VAL A 189 -3.49 0.68 -3.58
N ALA A 190 -3.47 1.13 -2.34
CA ALA A 190 -3.74 2.51 -1.96
C ALA A 190 -2.48 3.13 -1.33
N ASP A 191 -1.88 4.08 -2.04
CA ASP A 191 -0.68 4.80 -1.60
C ASP A 191 -1.08 6.11 -0.95
N GLU A 192 -1.00 6.17 0.38
CA GLU A 192 -1.34 7.34 1.20
C GLU A 192 -2.66 8.03 0.80
N PRO A 193 -3.77 7.30 0.62
CA PRO A 193 -4.97 7.79 -0.06
C PRO A 193 -5.69 8.92 0.68
N VAL A 194 -5.23 9.29 1.87
CA VAL A 194 -5.87 10.33 2.72
C VAL A 194 -4.89 11.40 3.22
N SER A 195 -3.60 11.32 2.86
CA SER A 195 -2.56 12.21 3.42
C SER A 195 -2.77 13.69 3.08
N MET A 196 -3.35 14.00 1.92
CA MET A 196 -3.60 15.37 1.44
C MET A 196 -5.00 15.91 1.78
N LEU A 197 -5.76 15.21 2.65
CA LEU A 197 -7.12 15.56 2.97
C LEU A 197 -7.26 16.06 4.41
N ASP A 198 -8.25 16.93 4.64
CA ASP A 198 -8.64 17.40 5.96
C ASP A 198 -9.09 16.24 6.85
N ALA A 199 -8.93 16.36 8.17
CA ALA A 199 -9.17 15.28 9.13
C ALA A 199 -10.58 14.65 9.02
N SER A 200 -11.63 15.48 8.83
CA SER A 200 -13.01 15.00 8.68
C SER A 200 -13.21 14.20 7.39
N VAL A 201 -12.67 14.69 6.27
CA VAL A 201 -12.76 14.03 4.95
C VAL A 201 -11.92 12.75 4.95
N ARG A 202 -10.77 12.71 5.65
CA ARG A 202 -9.93 11.53 5.81
C ARG A 202 -10.72 10.33 6.36
N VAL A 203 -11.46 10.54 7.45
CA VAL A 203 -12.29 9.47 8.06
C VAL A 203 -13.38 8.99 7.10
N GLU A 204 -13.99 9.89 6.34
CA GLU A 204 -15.01 9.51 5.35
C GLU A 204 -14.44 8.64 4.22
N ILE A 205 -13.25 8.99 3.71
CA ILE A 205 -12.58 8.20 2.65
C ILE A 205 -12.15 6.83 3.18
N LEU A 206 -11.65 6.74 4.41
CA LEU A 206 -11.30 5.45 5.02
C LEU A 206 -12.52 4.55 5.17
N LYS A 207 -13.66 5.09 5.66
CA LYS A 207 -14.93 4.36 5.75
C LYS A 207 -15.45 3.94 4.37
N LEU A 208 -15.28 4.78 3.34
CA LEU A 208 -15.63 4.45 1.97
C LEU A 208 -14.80 3.26 1.46
N LEU A 209 -13.48 3.29 1.65
CA LEU A 209 -12.58 2.20 1.22
C LEU A 209 -12.91 0.88 1.95
N SER A 210 -13.19 0.92 3.27
CA SER A 210 -13.62 -0.25 4.04
C SER A 210 -14.93 -0.83 3.50
N GLY A 211 -15.93 0.02 3.25
CA GLY A 211 -17.19 -0.43 2.66
C GLY A 211 -17.05 -1.03 1.26
N LEU A 212 -16.16 -0.49 0.43
CA LEU A 212 -15.84 -1.07 -0.89
C LEU A 212 -15.12 -2.41 -0.75
N GLN A 213 -14.18 -2.54 0.20
CA GLN A 213 -13.50 -3.81 0.50
C GLN A 213 -14.49 -4.91 0.85
N GLU A 214 -15.40 -4.65 1.79
CA GLU A 214 -16.41 -5.61 2.22
C GLU A 214 -17.37 -5.97 1.09
N LYS A 215 -17.90 -4.96 0.39
CA LYS A 215 -18.88 -5.15 -0.68
C LYS A 215 -18.37 -5.99 -1.83
N HIS A 216 -17.11 -5.77 -2.23
CA HIS A 216 -16.50 -6.43 -3.40
C HIS A 216 -15.58 -7.59 -3.03
N ASN A 217 -15.46 -7.96 -1.75
CA ASN A 217 -14.49 -8.96 -1.24
C ASN A 217 -13.07 -8.66 -1.75
N LEU A 218 -12.68 -7.39 -1.68
CA LEU A 218 -11.48 -6.83 -2.27
C LEU A 218 -10.29 -7.06 -1.35
N ALA A 219 -9.20 -7.60 -1.89
CA ALA A 219 -7.93 -7.58 -1.17
C ALA A 219 -7.32 -6.18 -1.20
N VAL A 220 -6.75 -5.70 -0.10
CA VAL A 220 -6.24 -4.34 -0.05
C VAL A 220 -4.84 -4.26 0.56
N ILE A 221 -3.96 -3.51 -0.12
CA ILE A 221 -2.68 -3.07 0.40
C ILE A 221 -2.78 -1.57 0.66
N TYR A 222 -2.74 -1.19 1.92
CA TYR A 222 -2.80 0.20 2.37
C TYR A 222 -1.41 0.67 2.76
N VAL A 223 -0.85 1.61 2.01
CA VAL A 223 0.47 2.20 2.30
C VAL A 223 0.26 3.53 2.99
N THR A 224 0.89 3.73 4.15
CA THR A 224 0.81 4.99 4.91
C THR A 224 2.04 5.21 5.79
N HIS A 225 2.28 6.43 6.19
CA HIS A 225 3.17 6.78 7.29
C HIS A 225 2.40 7.09 8.59
N ASP A 226 1.06 7.21 8.50
CA ASP A 226 0.19 7.55 9.64
C ASP A 226 -0.43 6.28 10.25
N LEU A 227 0.16 5.83 11.35
CA LEU A 227 -0.30 4.65 12.09
C LEU A 227 -1.69 4.82 12.72
N SER A 228 -2.15 6.05 12.95
CA SER A 228 -3.48 6.30 13.52
C SER A 228 -4.60 5.84 12.61
N THR A 229 -4.36 5.86 11.28
CA THR A 229 -5.33 5.48 10.26
C THR A 229 -5.40 3.97 10.02
N VAL A 230 -4.35 3.22 10.39
CA VAL A 230 -4.24 1.79 10.08
C VAL A 230 -5.33 0.95 10.75
N ARG A 231 -5.70 1.29 11.99
CA ARG A 231 -6.76 0.59 12.76
C ARG A 231 -8.14 0.63 12.11
N TYR A 232 -8.40 1.66 11.31
CA TYR A 232 -9.71 1.80 10.65
C TYR A 232 -9.89 0.91 9.43
N PHE A 233 -8.78 0.34 8.92
CA PHE A 233 -8.83 -0.22 7.58
C PHE A 233 -8.11 -1.56 7.42
N SER A 234 -7.11 -1.87 8.24
CA SER A 234 -6.25 -3.04 8.02
C SER A 234 -6.31 -4.02 9.19
N GLU A 235 -6.28 -5.32 8.86
CA GLU A 235 -6.22 -6.41 9.86
C GLU A 235 -4.78 -6.67 10.33
N ARG A 236 -3.83 -6.56 9.40
CA ARG A 236 -2.41 -6.82 9.64
C ARG A 236 -1.56 -5.62 9.23
N ILE A 237 -0.44 -5.45 9.91
CA ILE A 237 0.49 -4.36 9.67
C ILE A 237 1.91 -4.91 9.45
N PHE A 238 2.62 -4.30 8.52
CA PHE A 238 4.02 -4.56 8.18
C PHE A 238 4.79 -3.26 8.32
N VAL A 239 5.73 -3.22 9.24
CA VAL A 239 6.58 -2.05 9.49
C VAL A 239 7.85 -2.19 8.67
N MET A 240 8.05 -1.27 7.74
CA MET A 240 9.24 -1.22 6.89
C MET A 240 10.26 -0.20 7.37
N TYR A 241 11.52 -0.61 7.40
CA TYR A 241 12.66 0.26 7.66
C TYR A 241 13.80 -0.08 6.71
N ALA A 242 14.32 0.94 6.03
CA ALA A 242 15.49 0.81 5.14
C ALA A 242 15.41 -0.40 4.17
N GLY A 243 14.26 -0.62 3.52
CA GLY A 243 14.06 -1.68 2.53
C GLY A 243 13.66 -3.04 3.09
N GLN A 244 13.57 -3.22 4.40
CA GLN A 244 13.22 -4.49 5.06
C GLN A 244 11.94 -4.34 5.88
N VAL A 245 11.19 -5.45 6.04
CA VAL A 245 10.13 -5.57 7.05
C VAL A 245 10.80 -5.96 8.36
N ILE A 246 10.66 -5.12 9.39
CA ILE A 246 11.32 -5.31 10.69
C ILE A 246 10.37 -5.77 11.77
N GLU A 247 9.07 -5.54 11.58
CA GLU A 247 8.03 -6.03 12.46
C GLU A 247 6.73 -6.23 11.67
N LYS A 248 5.97 -7.27 11.99
CA LYS A 248 4.68 -7.57 11.37
C LYS A 248 3.76 -8.31 12.33
N GLY A 249 2.45 -8.07 12.23
CA GLY A 249 1.47 -8.73 13.10
C GLY A 249 0.06 -8.21 12.88
N GLN A 250 -0.84 -8.59 13.78
CA GLN A 250 -2.17 -7.97 13.85
C GLN A 250 -2.05 -6.51 14.30
N VAL A 251 -2.86 -5.62 13.73
CA VAL A 251 -2.77 -4.17 13.98
C VAL A 251 -2.89 -3.86 15.47
N ASP A 252 -3.90 -4.41 16.15
CA ASP A 252 -4.14 -4.10 17.57
C ASP A 252 -3.03 -4.61 18.48
N LEU A 253 -2.45 -5.78 18.21
CA LEU A 253 -1.32 -6.30 18.97
C LEU A 253 -0.10 -5.39 18.80
N LEU A 254 0.27 -5.07 17.57
CA LEU A 254 1.47 -4.32 17.27
C LEU A 254 1.38 -2.86 17.75
N VAL A 255 0.22 -2.21 17.58
CA VAL A 255 0.05 -0.81 17.99
C VAL A 255 -0.01 -0.68 19.51
N ASN A 256 -0.58 -1.66 20.23
CA ASN A 256 -0.62 -1.62 21.70
C ASN A 256 0.67 -2.13 22.36
N ASN A 257 1.41 -3.02 21.70
CA ASN A 257 2.65 -3.62 22.23
C ASN A 257 3.71 -3.74 21.14
N PRO A 258 4.29 -2.61 20.67
CA PRO A 258 5.35 -2.64 19.66
C PRO A 258 6.60 -3.32 20.23
N LEU A 259 7.15 -4.28 19.48
CA LEU A 259 8.33 -5.05 19.90
C LEU A 259 9.63 -4.39 19.43
N HIS A 260 9.68 -3.93 18.17
CA HIS A 260 10.90 -3.32 17.64
C HIS A 260 11.04 -1.86 18.12
N PRO A 261 12.22 -1.43 18.58
CA PRO A 261 12.46 -0.04 19.04
C PRO A 261 12.10 1.02 17.99
N TYR A 262 12.25 0.74 16.70
CA TYR A 262 11.80 1.64 15.63
C TYR A 262 10.28 1.76 15.58
N THR A 263 9.55 0.66 15.71
CA THR A 263 8.07 0.68 15.71
C THR A 263 7.56 1.49 16.90
N TYR A 264 8.17 1.32 18.06
CA TYR A 264 7.86 2.15 19.23
C TYR A 264 8.07 3.64 18.93
N ALA A 265 9.20 4.00 18.36
CA ALA A 265 9.51 5.37 18.00
C ALA A 265 8.57 5.94 16.92
N LEU A 266 8.19 5.13 15.92
CA LEU A 266 7.24 5.51 14.88
C LEU A 266 5.86 5.81 15.48
N LEU A 267 5.39 4.99 16.43
CA LEU A 267 4.14 5.22 17.15
C LEU A 267 4.18 6.49 18.00
N GLN A 268 5.29 6.75 18.68
CA GLN A 268 5.47 7.99 19.45
C GLN A 268 5.49 9.23 18.55
N GLY A 269 5.97 9.11 17.31
CA GLY A 269 6.00 10.18 16.32
C GLY A 269 4.62 10.53 15.73
N THR A 270 3.63 9.64 15.82
CA THR A 270 2.28 9.91 15.32
C THR A 270 1.56 10.92 16.21
N SER A 271 0.80 11.82 15.57
CA SER A 271 -0.03 12.80 16.31
C SER A 271 -1.18 12.07 16.96
N ASP A 272 -1.15 11.98 18.29
CA ASP A 272 -2.34 11.59 19.06
C ASP A 272 -3.22 12.82 19.22
N PRO A 273 -4.48 12.79 18.78
CA PRO A 273 -5.39 13.92 18.93
C PRO A 273 -5.81 14.19 20.39
N ASP A 274 -5.40 13.37 21.34
CA ASP A 274 -5.70 13.59 22.75
C ASP A 274 -4.86 14.75 23.30
N ALA A 275 -5.57 15.79 23.79
CA ALA A 275 -4.96 17.03 24.31
C ALA A 275 -3.99 16.77 25.51
N HIS A 276 -4.14 15.67 26.24
CA HIS A 276 -3.24 15.29 27.32
C HIS A 276 -1.85 14.89 26.85
N ASN A 277 -1.70 14.45 25.61
CA ASN A 277 -0.41 14.07 25.03
C ASN A 277 0.36 15.23 24.37
N ALA A 278 -0.24 16.42 24.28
CA ALA A 278 0.41 17.62 23.71
C ALA A 278 1.63 18.11 24.53
N THR A 279 1.72 17.74 25.80
CA THR A 279 2.81 18.15 26.73
C THR A 279 3.90 17.11 26.91
N VAL A 280 3.72 15.88 26.37
CA VAL A 280 4.72 14.82 26.48
C VAL A 280 5.77 15.02 25.38
N MET A 281 7.03 15.27 25.77
CA MET A 281 8.15 15.26 24.80
C MET A 281 8.29 13.86 24.21
N LYS A 282 7.98 13.75 22.91
CA LYS A 282 8.07 12.47 22.19
C LYS A 282 9.53 12.17 21.89
N GLU A 283 10.00 10.99 22.30
CA GLU A 283 11.34 10.51 21.97
C GLU A 283 11.38 10.08 20.49
N VAL A 284 11.82 10.98 19.62
CA VAL A 284 12.12 10.65 18.23
C VAL A 284 13.56 10.13 18.15
N PRO A 285 13.81 8.98 17.48
CA PRO A 285 15.17 8.49 17.31
C PRO A 285 16.05 9.53 16.63
N PRO A 286 17.27 9.78 17.16
CA PRO A 286 18.15 10.78 16.59
C PRO A 286 18.62 10.40 15.19
N GLY A 287 18.92 11.40 14.37
CA GLY A 287 19.51 11.25 13.04
C GLY A 287 18.48 10.95 11.93
N GLU A 288 18.98 10.93 10.70
CA GLU A 288 18.20 10.65 9.49
C GLU A 288 18.14 9.14 9.18
N PRO A 289 17.14 8.67 8.42
CA PRO A 289 17.13 7.32 7.90
C PRO A 289 18.40 6.99 7.11
N PRO A 290 18.95 5.77 7.22
CA PRO A 290 20.19 5.43 6.56
C PRO A 290 20.04 5.41 5.03
N SER A 291 21.15 5.67 4.34
CA SER A 291 21.20 5.53 2.89
C SER A 291 20.95 4.08 2.45
N LEU A 292 20.04 3.89 1.49
CA LEU A 292 19.79 2.58 0.89
C LEU A 292 20.89 2.13 -0.08
N VAL A 293 21.85 3.00 -0.40
CA VAL A 293 23.01 2.66 -1.24
C VAL A 293 24.01 1.82 -0.46
N ASN A 294 24.31 2.27 0.77
CA ASN A 294 25.20 1.59 1.70
C ASN A 294 24.46 1.43 3.03
N PRO A 295 23.47 0.53 3.11
CA PRO A 295 22.75 0.34 4.35
C PRO A 295 23.69 -0.17 5.45
N PRO A 296 23.46 0.19 6.72
CA PRO A 296 24.24 -0.32 7.83
C PRO A 296 24.31 -1.85 7.83
N SER A 297 25.45 -2.40 8.24
CA SER A 297 25.61 -3.84 8.48
C SER A 297 24.73 -4.29 9.65
N GLY A 298 24.43 -5.58 9.73
CA GLY A 298 23.61 -6.12 10.80
C GLY A 298 22.17 -5.59 10.79
N CYS A 299 21.66 -5.19 11.96
CA CYS A 299 20.37 -4.53 12.08
C CYS A 299 20.44 -3.11 11.49
N ARG A 300 19.67 -2.81 10.45
CA ARG A 300 19.72 -1.50 9.76
C ARG A 300 19.34 -0.32 10.67
N PHE A 301 18.62 -0.58 11.75
CA PHE A 301 18.24 0.45 12.72
C PHE A 301 19.30 0.69 13.80
N HIS A 302 20.36 -0.13 13.92
CA HIS A 302 21.33 -0.05 15.00
C HIS A 302 21.94 1.35 15.22
N PRO A 303 22.19 2.20 14.18
CA PRO A 303 22.79 3.52 14.42
C PRO A 303 21.86 4.50 15.16
N ARG A 304 20.54 4.24 15.11
CA ARG A 304 19.50 5.09 15.72
C ARG A 304 18.82 4.39 16.91
N CYS A 305 19.24 3.16 17.25
CA CYS A 305 18.56 2.33 18.24
C CYS A 305 18.98 2.70 19.66
N PRO A 306 18.05 3.16 20.52
CA PRO A 306 18.39 3.47 21.93
C PRO A 306 18.68 2.20 22.76
N ARG A 307 18.33 1.02 22.23
CA ARG A 307 18.51 -0.29 22.90
C ARG A 307 19.49 -1.19 22.14
N ILE A 308 20.51 -0.61 21.50
CA ILE A 308 21.52 -1.36 20.74
C ILE A 308 22.27 -2.35 21.61
N ILE A 309 22.41 -3.60 21.14
CA ILE A 309 23.33 -4.60 21.71
C ILE A 309 24.63 -4.47 20.94
N LYS A 310 25.63 -3.80 21.56
CA LYS A 310 26.94 -3.55 20.95
C LYS A 310 27.64 -4.85 20.57
N GLY A 311 28.28 -4.87 19.39
CA GLY A 311 29.00 -6.04 18.89
C GLY A 311 28.08 -7.11 18.27
N LEU A 312 26.74 -7.04 18.46
CA LEU A 312 25.77 -7.95 17.86
C LEU A 312 24.95 -7.24 16.78
N CYS A 313 24.21 -6.19 17.16
CA CYS A 313 23.34 -5.46 16.23
C CYS A 313 24.12 -4.81 15.06
N GLU A 314 25.38 -4.47 15.28
CA GLU A 314 26.25 -3.85 14.28
C GLU A 314 26.76 -4.84 13.23
N VAL A 315 26.81 -6.13 13.57
CA VAL A 315 27.49 -7.16 12.76
C VAL A 315 26.50 -8.16 12.16
N LYS A 316 25.53 -8.63 12.94
CA LYS A 316 24.62 -9.70 12.54
C LYS A 316 23.23 -9.17 12.20
N VAL A 317 22.68 -9.60 11.08
CA VAL A 317 21.28 -9.35 10.70
C VAL A 317 20.39 -10.17 11.62
N PRO A 318 19.44 -9.56 12.37
CA PRO A 318 18.52 -10.31 13.21
C PRO A 318 17.59 -11.19 12.36
N PRO A 319 17.37 -12.46 12.72
CA PRO A 319 16.30 -13.24 12.14
C PRO A 319 14.93 -12.75 12.63
N GLU A 320 13.84 -13.26 12.07
CA GLU A 320 12.51 -13.04 12.62
C GLU A 320 12.31 -13.91 13.87
N PHE A 321 11.94 -13.28 14.98
CA PHE A 321 11.47 -13.92 16.22
C PHE A 321 9.97 -13.72 16.36
N GLU A 322 9.29 -14.63 17.06
CA GLU A 322 7.86 -14.54 17.39
C GLU A 322 7.67 -14.55 18.93
N PRO A 323 8.01 -13.45 19.64
CA PRO A 323 7.90 -13.38 21.10
C PRO A 323 6.45 -13.42 21.58
N VAL A 324 5.52 -12.98 20.74
CA VAL A 324 4.08 -13.00 21.00
C VAL A 324 3.42 -13.73 19.82
N PRO A 325 2.52 -14.70 20.05
CA PRO A 325 1.83 -15.41 18.98
C PRO A 325 1.17 -14.47 17.96
N GLY A 326 1.52 -14.60 16.68
CA GLY A 326 1.02 -13.75 15.59
C GLY A 326 1.73 -12.40 15.43
N GLN A 327 2.78 -12.10 16.21
CA GLN A 327 3.59 -10.90 16.08
C GLN A 327 5.08 -11.26 15.92
N LEU A 328 5.62 -10.98 14.74
CA LEU A 328 7.01 -11.26 14.39
C LEU A 328 7.84 -9.97 14.36
N THR A 329 9.06 -10.05 14.86
CA THR A 329 10.00 -8.93 14.86
C THR A 329 11.42 -9.37 14.53
N ALA A 330 12.13 -8.60 13.71
CA ALA A 330 13.55 -8.80 13.41
C ALA A 330 14.42 -7.97 14.39
N CYS A 331 14.51 -8.42 15.64
CA CYS A 331 15.21 -7.70 16.70
C CYS A 331 15.90 -8.65 17.68
N TRP A 332 17.20 -8.45 17.92
CA TRP A 332 18.02 -9.25 18.84
C TRP A 332 17.63 -9.15 20.32
N LEU A 333 16.74 -8.23 20.69
CA LEU A 333 16.21 -8.16 22.05
C LEU A 333 15.34 -9.36 22.42
N TYR A 334 15.02 -10.22 21.46
CA TYR A 334 14.10 -11.36 21.60
C TYR A 334 14.77 -12.69 21.24
N GLU A 335 16.10 -12.73 21.24
CA GLU A 335 16.89 -13.97 21.09
C GLU A 335 16.72 -14.91 22.28
#